data_b8cb862a8fe389bdbd4b961e6999b59a
#
_entry.id   b8cb862a8fe389bdbd4b961e6999b59a
#
_cell.length_a   1.000
_cell.length_b   1.000
_cell.length_c   1.000
_cell.angle_alpha   90.00
_cell.angle_beta   90.00
_cell.angle_gamma   90.00
#
_symmetry.space_group_name_H-M   'P 1'
#
loop_
_entity.id
_entity.type
_entity.pdbx_description
1 polymer ?
#
loop_
_entity_poly.entity_id
_entity_poly.type
_entity_poly.pdbx_seq_one_letter_code
_entity_poly.pdbx_strand_id
1 'polypeptide(L)'
;MAGAGAGVLLMVGAAAPGRGHGADEARRLPGVPVVGLLVGRVVDEGGAVVRPGGERCAAEVFRLGMCQGWREERVLATAGGQGAVLPPPLLGGVPRRVARGTDAGGPLEIAVAGPGQGSLTDVSVTDGHGRHVAGALGAGGGRWVNAESLRAGESYTVRIGAQDAAGNAVGATLEFRTAPGPAPDEGRLTADFGPRPGTYGAGEIVTAELSHPVPADDGLARTRVEQALEVTSRPHVEGAWHWVDSSTLHYRPRTYWPAHTTVSVRSGLDGVEIGGGLYGGPSEGVEFTVADRIEAVTDSAAHTMTVRRNGRVIRTIPVTTGKAGFRTRAGVKVVLRKEPKVRMRGDSVGIKRGTSEFYDLPVLYATRVTWSGEYVHAAPWSVDAQGEENVSHGCTGMSTEDAAWFFETVREGDIVEVVNSGGPRMEPFGNGIGDWNMDWPAWRAGSALTTGYGAPAPGVPQAPPRLSPTT
;
A
#
# COMPACT_ATOMS: atom_id res chain seq x y z
N MET A 1 -3.57 11.78 42.74
CA MET A 1 -3.39 10.42 42.20
C MET A 1 -2.89 10.59 40.80
N ALA A 2 -1.61 10.36 40.58
CA ALA A 2 -0.97 10.52 39.29
C ALA A 2 -1.11 9.19 38.53
N GLY A 3 -1.91 9.17 37.47
CA GLY A 3 -1.99 8.06 36.54
C GLY A 3 -0.75 8.02 35.67
N ALA A 4 0.09 7.04 35.89
CA ALA A 4 1.18 6.74 34.95
C ALA A 4 0.59 6.23 33.65
N GLY A 5 0.57 7.05 32.62
CA GLY A 5 0.25 6.62 31.26
C GLY A 5 1.38 5.74 30.73
N ALA A 6 1.09 4.47 30.51
CA ALA A 6 2.02 3.56 29.85
C ALA A 6 2.20 3.99 28.39
N GLY A 7 3.41 4.37 28.02
CA GLY A 7 3.76 4.63 26.62
C GLY A 7 3.88 3.31 25.86
N VAL A 8 3.37 3.27 24.65
CA VAL A 8 3.53 2.13 23.73
C VAL A 8 4.87 2.29 23.01
N LEU A 9 5.75 1.30 23.16
CA LEU A 9 6.99 1.22 22.42
C LEU A 9 6.78 0.29 21.21
N LEU A 10 6.86 0.85 20.02
CA LEU A 10 6.80 0.09 18.77
C LEU A 10 8.23 -0.30 18.33
N MET A 11 8.48 -1.60 18.23
CA MET A 11 9.74 -2.10 17.69
C MET A 11 9.54 -2.68 16.30
N VAL A 12 10.40 -2.30 15.39
CA VAL A 12 10.53 -2.89 14.06
C VAL A 12 11.92 -3.51 13.98
N GLY A 13 12.01 -4.83 13.95
CA GLY A 13 13.28 -5.56 13.99
C GLY A 13 13.42 -6.63 12.92
N ALA A 14 14.66 -6.90 12.51
CA ALA A 14 14.98 -8.05 11.69
C ALA A 14 15.38 -9.23 12.58
N ALA A 15 14.84 -10.41 12.31
CA ALA A 15 15.26 -11.64 12.95
C ALA A 15 16.53 -12.17 12.28
N ALA A 16 17.62 -12.28 13.02
CA ALA A 16 18.78 -13.05 12.57
C ALA A 16 18.46 -14.55 12.64
N PRO A 17 19.00 -15.40 11.74
CA PRO A 17 18.81 -16.84 11.80
C PRO A 17 19.46 -17.38 13.07
N GLY A 18 18.66 -17.94 13.96
CA GLY A 18 19.09 -18.44 15.24
C GLY A 18 20.00 -19.66 15.13
N ARG A 19 21.15 -19.61 15.81
CA ARG A 19 21.77 -20.81 16.37
C ARG A 19 21.44 -20.81 17.86
N GLY A 20 20.77 -21.86 18.29
CA GLY A 20 20.41 -22.02 19.68
C GLY A 20 21.63 -22.15 20.59
N HIS A 21 21.50 -21.58 21.79
CA HIS A 21 21.90 -22.20 23.06
C HIS A 21 21.55 -21.26 24.21
N GLY A 22 20.92 -21.84 25.26
CA GLY A 22 21.13 -21.59 26.66
C GLY A 22 20.68 -20.26 27.27
N ALA A 23 19.92 -20.43 28.26
CA ALA A 23 19.41 -19.44 29.20
C ALA A 23 20.45 -18.52 29.84
N ASP A 24 19.92 -17.37 30.24
CA ASP A 24 20.41 -16.52 31.32
C ASP A 24 21.49 -15.46 31.03
N GLU A 25 21.21 -14.30 31.58
CA GLU A 25 22.00 -13.07 31.71
C GLU A 25 21.75 -11.97 30.65
N ALA A 26 21.04 -10.96 31.11
CA ALA A 26 20.96 -9.62 30.52
C ALA A 26 22.36 -8.98 30.47
N ARG A 27 23.21 -9.39 29.50
CA ARG A 27 24.50 -8.75 29.22
C ARG A 27 24.27 -7.68 28.15
N ARG A 28 24.67 -6.46 28.49
CA ARG A 28 24.86 -5.36 27.55
C ARG A 28 25.74 -5.85 26.40
N LEU A 29 25.20 -5.84 25.20
CA LEU A 29 25.96 -6.05 23.97
C LEU A 29 26.81 -4.80 23.72
N PRO A 30 28.12 -4.88 23.60
CA PRO A 30 28.97 -3.77 23.22
C PRO A 30 28.94 -3.61 21.70
N GLY A 31 28.67 -2.39 21.23
CA GLY A 31 28.99 -1.99 19.86
C GLY A 31 27.83 -1.68 18.91
N VAL A 32 26.60 -1.54 19.37
CA VAL A 32 25.52 -1.03 18.53
C VAL A 32 25.36 0.47 18.76
N PRO A 33 25.66 1.35 17.79
CA PRO A 33 25.33 2.75 17.93
C PRO A 33 23.82 2.91 17.92
N VAL A 34 23.23 3.19 19.07
CA VAL A 34 21.83 3.61 19.16
C VAL A 34 21.75 5.01 18.58
N VAL A 35 21.35 5.13 17.33
CA VAL A 35 21.02 6.43 16.74
C VAL A 35 19.63 6.79 17.23
N GLY A 36 19.59 7.40 18.40
CA GLY A 36 18.37 8.01 18.94
C GLY A 36 18.03 9.26 18.14
N LEU A 37 16.98 9.21 17.34
CA LEU A 37 16.44 10.38 16.68
C LEU A 37 15.43 11.06 17.61
N LEU A 38 15.83 12.17 18.22
CA LEU A 38 14.97 13.04 19.05
C LEU A 38 14.25 14.03 18.14
N VAL A 39 12.96 13.80 17.87
CA VAL A 39 12.11 14.77 17.17
C VAL A 39 11.80 15.92 18.13
N GLY A 40 12.09 17.14 17.71
CA GLY A 40 11.80 18.35 18.48
C GLY A 40 12.90 18.81 19.42
N ARG A 41 14.12 18.25 19.32
CA ARG A 41 15.29 18.75 20.05
C ARG A 41 16.32 19.31 19.09
N VAL A 42 16.68 20.56 19.29
CA VAL A 42 17.90 21.17 18.74
C VAL A 42 18.96 21.01 19.82
N VAL A 43 20.02 20.29 19.53
CA VAL A 43 21.18 20.20 20.41
C VAL A 43 22.19 21.21 19.91
N ASP A 44 22.67 22.10 20.79
CA ASP A 44 23.73 23.04 20.43
C ASP A 44 25.10 22.34 20.41
N GLU A 45 26.11 23.03 19.92
CA GLU A 45 27.49 22.50 19.81
C GLU A 45 28.12 22.05 21.16
N GLY A 46 27.46 22.36 22.29
CA GLY A 46 27.85 21.95 23.63
C GLY A 46 27.05 20.78 24.18
N GLY A 47 26.16 20.14 23.41
CA GLY A 47 25.36 18.97 23.83
C GLY A 47 24.15 19.27 24.72
N ALA A 48 23.72 20.51 24.81
CA ALA A 48 22.50 20.89 25.55
C ALA A 48 21.24 20.82 24.67
N VAL A 49 20.12 20.38 25.23
CA VAL A 49 18.83 20.27 24.56
C VAL A 49 18.10 21.60 24.64
N VAL A 50 17.70 22.18 23.51
CA VAL A 50 16.99 23.46 23.43
C VAL A 50 15.48 23.20 23.26
N ARG A 51 14.64 23.82 24.10
CA ARG A 51 13.18 23.82 23.97
C ARG A 51 12.69 24.78 22.88
N PRO A 52 11.54 24.50 22.26
CA PRO A 52 10.81 25.54 21.54
C PRO A 52 10.44 26.67 22.53
N GLY A 53 11.07 27.84 22.40
CA GLY A 53 10.96 28.94 23.37
C GLY A 53 12.29 29.37 23.99
N GLY A 54 13.41 28.70 23.69
CA GLY A 54 14.77 29.15 24.04
C GLY A 54 15.34 28.70 25.38
N GLU A 55 14.61 27.89 26.17
CA GLU A 55 15.15 27.35 27.43
C GLU A 55 16.08 26.15 27.19
N ARG A 56 17.24 26.12 27.84
CA ARG A 56 18.27 25.08 27.74
C ARG A 56 18.23 24.13 28.94
N CYS A 57 18.21 22.82 28.69
CA CYS A 57 18.40 21.79 29.71
C CYS A 57 19.65 20.97 29.41
N ALA A 58 20.55 20.80 30.39
CA ALA A 58 21.72 19.95 30.25
C ALA A 58 21.33 18.46 30.22
N ALA A 59 22.01 17.65 29.41
CA ALA A 59 21.69 16.25 29.18
C ALA A 59 21.66 15.38 30.45
N GLU A 60 22.48 15.72 31.47
CA GLU A 60 22.49 15.01 32.77
C GLU A 60 21.26 15.31 33.63
N VAL A 61 20.75 16.54 33.61
CA VAL A 61 19.54 16.94 34.37
C VAL A 61 18.30 16.25 33.82
N PHE A 62 18.31 15.93 32.53
CA PHE A 62 17.23 15.18 31.89
C PHE A 62 17.16 13.71 32.32
N ARG A 63 18.33 13.07 32.58
CA ARG A 63 18.39 11.68 33.10
C ARG A 63 17.81 11.55 34.51
N LEU A 64 17.81 12.61 35.28
CA LEU A 64 17.31 12.65 36.65
C LEU A 64 15.84 13.06 36.76
N GLY A 65 15.10 13.20 35.65
CA GLY A 65 13.67 13.50 35.67
C GLY A 65 13.29 14.91 36.15
N MET A 66 14.26 15.82 36.28
CA MET A 66 14.03 17.16 36.85
C MET A 66 13.45 18.17 35.85
N CYS A 67 13.33 17.84 34.57
CA CYS A 67 12.56 18.62 33.60
C CYS A 67 11.18 18.00 33.40
N GLN A 68 10.26 18.27 34.30
CA GLN A 68 8.89 17.75 34.25
C GLN A 68 8.08 18.44 33.15
N GLY A 69 7.40 17.64 32.33
CA GLY A 69 6.44 18.11 31.34
C GLY A 69 6.52 17.46 29.94
N TRP A 70 7.42 16.52 29.73
CA TRP A 70 7.52 15.80 28.47
C TRP A 70 7.07 14.34 28.66
N ARG A 71 6.04 13.92 27.92
CA ARG A 71 5.71 12.50 27.74
C ARG A 71 6.43 12.03 26.48
N GLU A 72 7.27 11.02 26.62
CA GLU A 72 7.89 10.33 25.48
C GLU A 72 7.03 9.12 25.10
N GLU A 73 6.48 9.14 23.90
CA GLU A 73 6.01 7.96 23.21
C GLU A 73 7.08 7.60 22.14
N ARG A 74 7.54 6.37 22.11
CA ARG A 74 8.62 5.95 21.21
C ARG A 74 8.15 4.87 20.27
N VAL A 75 8.42 5.05 18.99
CA VAL A 75 8.26 4.04 17.94
C VAL A 75 9.63 3.59 17.49
N LEU A 76 9.89 2.29 17.56
CA LEU A 76 11.12 1.68 17.10
C LEU A 76 10.90 0.97 15.78
N ALA A 77 11.68 1.32 14.76
CA ALA A 77 11.71 0.63 13.49
C ALA A 77 13.10 0.05 13.24
N THR A 78 13.18 -1.26 13.08
CA THR A 78 14.43 -1.94 12.69
C THR A 78 14.19 -2.81 11.46
N ALA A 79 15.09 -2.71 10.49
CA ALA A 79 15.19 -3.65 9.39
C ALA A 79 16.69 -3.97 9.20
N GLY A 80 17.02 -5.24 9.04
CA GLY A 80 18.40 -5.67 8.79
C GLY A 80 19.39 -5.51 9.96
N GLY A 81 18.96 -5.73 11.21
CA GLY A 81 19.85 -5.81 12.38
C GLY A 81 20.34 -4.47 12.96
N GLN A 82 19.88 -3.34 12.45
CA GLN A 82 20.11 -2.03 13.05
C GLN A 82 18.78 -1.35 13.37
N GLY A 83 18.48 -1.19 14.68
CA GLY A 83 17.25 -0.59 15.16
C GLY A 83 17.28 0.93 15.10
N ALA A 84 16.23 1.54 14.52
CA ALA A 84 15.96 2.95 14.62
C ALA A 84 14.83 3.19 15.63
N VAL A 85 15.07 4.02 16.66
CA VAL A 85 14.05 4.46 17.62
C VAL A 85 13.41 5.74 17.08
N LEU A 86 12.11 5.71 16.86
CA LEU A 86 11.34 6.83 16.36
C LEU A 86 10.51 7.45 17.50
N PRO A 87 10.58 8.76 17.70
CA PRO A 87 9.77 9.45 18.71
C PRO A 87 8.35 9.73 18.22
N PRO A 88 7.43 10.08 19.13
CA PRO A 88 6.03 10.33 18.84
C PRO A 88 5.80 11.55 17.96
N PRO A 89 4.69 11.58 17.22
CA PRO A 89 4.31 12.74 16.43
C PRO A 89 3.94 13.91 17.36
N LEU A 90 4.60 15.04 17.17
CA LEU A 90 4.15 16.31 17.72
C LEU A 90 2.88 16.74 16.98
N LEU A 91 1.89 17.17 17.76
CA LEU A 91 0.67 17.82 17.28
C LEU A 91 1.02 18.93 16.26
N GLY A 92 0.66 18.75 14.99
CA GLY A 92 0.62 19.86 14.04
C GLY A 92 1.43 19.74 12.74
N GLY A 93 2.12 18.67 12.47
CA GLY A 93 2.84 18.49 11.20
C GLY A 93 3.07 17.03 10.89
N VAL A 94 2.93 16.63 9.63
CA VAL A 94 3.35 15.30 9.17
C VAL A 94 4.88 15.23 9.32
N PRO A 95 5.43 14.41 10.21
CA PRO A 95 6.87 14.27 10.31
C PRO A 95 7.39 13.49 9.11
N ARG A 96 7.96 14.20 8.16
CA ARG A 96 8.74 13.61 7.07
C ARG A 96 10.13 13.33 7.59
N ARG A 97 10.50 12.07 7.82
CA ARG A 97 11.91 11.70 8.06
C ARG A 97 12.28 10.37 7.44
N VAL A 98 13.40 10.38 6.76
CA VAL A 98 14.03 9.26 6.09
C VAL A 98 15.09 8.69 7.03
N ALA A 99 14.87 7.48 7.56
CA ALA A 99 15.95 6.69 8.16
C ALA A 99 16.79 6.09 7.03
N ARG A 100 18.10 6.29 7.05
CA ARG A 100 19.02 5.71 6.05
C ARG A 100 19.61 4.40 6.57
N GLY A 101 19.71 3.39 5.72
CA GLY A 101 20.55 2.25 5.96
C GLY A 101 19.87 0.99 6.51
N THR A 102 18.59 0.77 6.22
CA THR A 102 17.92 -0.52 6.49
C THR A 102 18.31 -1.56 5.43
N ASP A 103 18.68 -2.77 5.87
CA ASP A 103 19.01 -3.87 4.97
C ASP A 103 17.75 -4.35 4.21
N ALA A 104 17.85 -4.46 2.90
CA ALA A 104 16.73 -4.88 2.05
C ALA A 104 16.41 -6.38 2.18
N GLY A 105 17.40 -7.20 2.54
CA GLY A 105 17.25 -8.66 2.61
C GLY A 105 16.59 -9.19 3.87
N GLY A 106 16.36 -8.33 4.89
CA GLY A 106 15.74 -8.74 6.15
C GLY A 106 14.23 -8.52 6.19
N PRO A 107 13.51 -9.29 7.03
CA PRO A 107 12.09 -9.03 7.25
C PRO A 107 11.88 -7.66 7.92
N LEU A 108 10.89 -6.91 7.43
CA LEU A 108 10.37 -5.73 8.13
C LEU A 108 9.40 -6.21 9.20
N GLU A 109 9.77 -6.01 10.44
CA GLU A 109 8.94 -6.36 11.58
C GLU A 109 8.45 -5.09 12.28
N ILE A 110 7.15 -5.01 12.53
CA ILE A 110 6.51 -3.94 13.28
C ILE A 110 5.81 -4.58 14.47
N ALA A 111 6.23 -4.23 15.67
CA ALA A 111 5.69 -4.80 16.89
C ALA A 111 5.37 -3.73 17.93
N VAL A 112 4.41 -4.02 18.79
CA VAL A 112 4.13 -3.23 19.97
C VAL A 112 5.02 -3.71 21.10
N ALA A 113 5.80 -2.81 21.70
CA ALA A 113 6.67 -3.14 22.83
C ALA A 113 6.42 -2.18 23.99
N GLY A 114 6.32 -2.74 25.19
CA GLY A 114 6.20 -1.99 26.44
C GLY A 114 5.46 -2.74 27.55
N PRO A 115 5.54 -2.27 28.80
CA PRO A 115 4.77 -2.83 29.89
C PRO A 115 3.28 -2.52 29.67
N GLY A 116 2.47 -3.58 29.54
CA GLY A 116 1.04 -3.46 29.30
C GLY A 116 0.67 -3.48 27.82
N GLN A 117 1.35 -4.29 27.07
CA GLN A 117 1.25 -4.53 25.62
C GLN A 117 -0.09 -4.13 24.99
N GLY A 118 -0.10 -3.06 24.22
CA GLY A 118 -1.16 -2.74 23.28
C GLY A 118 -1.21 -3.71 22.11
N SER A 119 -1.99 -3.41 21.08
CA SER A 119 -2.05 -4.22 19.86
C SER A 119 -2.00 -3.34 18.62
N LEU A 120 -1.37 -3.84 17.57
CA LEU A 120 -1.50 -3.29 16.23
C LEU A 120 -2.93 -3.51 15.75
N THR A 121 -3.53 -2.49 15.16
CA THR A 121 -4.88 -2.56 14.61
C THR A 121 -4.89 -2.49 13.09
N ASP A 122 -3.89 -1.85 12.50
CA ASP A 122 -3.67 -1.80 11.05
C ASP A 122 -2.20 -1.48 10.76
N VAL A 123 -1.64 -2.11 9.71
CA VAL A 123 -0.33 -1.78 9.17
C VAL A 123 -0.41 -1.80 7.66
N SER A 124 -0.07 -0.68 7.04
CA SER A 124 0.04 -0.55 5.58
C SER A 124 1.44 -0.08 5.24
N VAL A 125 2.13 -0.81 4.38
CA VAL A 125 3.47 -0.47 3.88
C VAL A 125 3.37 -0.25 2.38
N THR A 126 3.82 0.90 1.92
CA THR A 126 3.89 1.21 0.49
C THR A 126 5.29 1.65 0.13
N ASP A 127 5.77 1.27 -1.07
CA ASP A 127 7.02 1.78 -1.61
C ASP A 127 6.87 3.20 -2.18
N GLY A 128 7.96 3.76 -2.71
CA GLY A 128 7.98 5.10 -3.30
C GLY A 128 7.10 5.26 -4.54
N HIS A 129 6.68 4.15 -5.14
CA HIS A 129 5.79 4.09 -6.31
C HIS A 129 4.33 3.84 -5.91
N GLY A 130 4.04 3.72 -4.61
CA GLY A 130 2.71 3.45 -4.09
C GLY A 130 2.31 1.97 -4.11
N ARG A 131 3.24 1.04 -4.48
CA ARG A 131 2.98 -0.40 -4.41
C ARG A 131 2.89 -0.83 -2.95
N HIS A 132 1.89 -1.62 -2.63
CA HIS A 132 1.73 -2.18 -1.29
C HIS A 132 2.64 -3.39 -1.07
N VAL A 133 3.36 -3.39 0.03
CA VAL A 133 4.15 -4.53 0.49
C VAL A 133 3.24 -5.45 1.29
N ALA A 134 3.05 -6.66 0.80
CA ALA A 134 2.24 -7.66 1.49
C ALA A 134 2.87 -8.05 2.83
N GLY A 135 2.01 -8.22 3.85
CA GLY A 135 2.44 -8.64 5.17
C GLY A 135 1.26 -9.15 5.99
N ALA A 136 1.56 -9.80 7.09
CA ALA A 136 0.59 -10.41 7.97
C ALA A 136 0.67 -9.87 9.40
N LEU A 137 -0.48 -9.55 9.95
CA LEU A 137 -0.64 -9.25 11.37
C LEU A 137 -0.77 -10.58 12.14
N GLY A 138 0.10 -10.80 13.10
CA GLY A 138 0.09 -11.99 13.94
C GLY A 138 -1.16 -12.06 14.83
N ALA A 139 -1.50 -13.26 15.30
CA ALA A 139 -2.63 -13.49 16.18
C ALA A 139 -2.51 -12.60 17.44
N GLY A 140 -3.56 -11.87 17.75
CA GLY A 140 -3.59 -10.93 18.90
C GLY A 140 -3.02 -9.54 18.60
N GLY A 141 -2.62 -9.23 17.38
CA GLY A 141 -2.17 -7.89 16.99
C GLY A 141 -0.82 -7.45 17.58
N GLY A 142 -0.04 -8.37 18.14
CA GLY A 142 1.23 -8.02 18.78
C GLY A 142 2.36 -7.69 17.80
N ARG A 143 2.27 -8.19 16.57
CA ARG A 143 3.34 -8.12 15.59
C ARG A 143 2.80 -8.20 14.16
N TRP A 144 3.36 -7.40 13.27
CA TRP A 144 3.20 -7.50 11.83
C TRP A 144 4.54 -7.79 11.17
N VAL A 145 4.57 -8.62 10.13
CA VAL A 145 5.77 -8.96 9.35
C VAL A 145 5.43 -8.94 7.88
N ASN A 146 6.31 -8.36 7.06
CA ASN A 146 6.18 -8.42 5.60
C ASN A 146 6.29 -9.87 5.10
N ALA A 147 5.52 -10.19 4.08
CA ALA A 147 5.57 -11.47 3.39
C ALA A 147 6.52 -11.46 2.18
N GLU A 148 6.93 -10.27 1.75
CA GLU A 148 7.81 -10.03 0.61
C GLU A 148 9.06 -9.33 1.06
N SER A 149 10.22 -9.63 0.42
CA SER A 149 11.46 -8.89 0.68
C SER A 149 11.32 -7.43 0.26
N LEU A 150 11.88 -6.54 1.07
CA LEU A 150 12.00 -5.14 0.68
C LEU A 150 13.07 -5.02 -0.40
N ARG A 151 12.90 -4.06 -1.30
CA ARG A 151 13.90 -3.76 -2.33
C ARG A 151 15.04 -2.91 -1.77
N ALA A 152 16.24 -3.18 -2.23
CA ALA A 152 17.41 -2.39 -1.88
C ALA A 152 17.33 -0.99 -2.53
N GLY A 153 17.72 0.04 -1.77
CA GLY A 153 17.75 1.42 -2.27
C GLY A 153 16.38 2.07 -2.44
N GLU A 154 15.28 1.42 -2.02
CA GLU A 154 13.91 1.89 -2.20
C GLU A 154 13.40 2.67 -0.98
N SER A 155 12.49 3.59 -1.21
CA SER A 155 11.82 4.38 -0.17
C SER A 155 10.49 3.75 0.19
N TYR A 156 10.19 3.66 1.48
CA TYR A 156 8.96 3.06 1.99
C TYR A 156 8.24 4.00 2.93
N THR A 157 6.91 4.00 2.84
CA THR A 157 6.01 4.66 3.78
C THR A 157 5.24 3.59 4.53
N VAL A 158 5.36 3.60 5.86
CA VAL A 158 4.63 2.68 6.76
C VAL A 158 3.58 3.49 7.51
N ARG A 159 2.32 3.13 7.39
CA ARG A 159 1.24 3.64 8.20
C ARG A 159 0.84 2.59 9.22
N ILE A 160 0.83 2.98 10.48
CA ILE A 160 0.59 2.08 11.61
C ILE A 160 -0.60 2.59 12.40
N GLY A 161 -1.59 1.74 12.60
CA GLY A 161 -2.61 1.87 13.60
C GLY A 161 -2.33 0.92 14.76
N ALA A 162 -2.39 1.38 15.99
CA ALA A 162 -2.24 0.57 17.20
C ALA A 162 -3.17 1.07 18.32
N GLN A 163 -3.36 0.27 19.34
CA GLN A 163 -4.03 0.68 20.59
C GLN A 163 -3.17 0.29 21.78
N ASP A 164 -3.17 1.12 22.81
CA ASP A 164 -2.54 0.78 24.10
C ASP A 164 -3.39 -0.20 24.93
N ALA A 165 -2.89 -0.61 26.08
CA ALA A 165 -3.62 -1.53 26.98
C ALA A 165 -4.93 -0.94 27.55
N ALA A 166 -5.08 0.38 27.53
CA ALA A 166 -6.32 1.07 27.93
C ALA A 166 -7.30 1.24 26.77
N GLY A 167 -6.95 0.71 25.58
CA GLY A 167 -7.76 0.84 24.38
C GLY A 167 -7.63 2.19 23.67
N ASN A 168 -6.71 3.07 24.11
CA ASN A 168 -6.48 4.32 23.42
C ASN A 168 -5.73 4.04 22.12
N ALA A 169 -6.24 4.62 21.04
CA ALA A 169 -5.63 4.39 19.74
C ALA A 169 -4.43 5.30 19.52
N VAL A 170 -3.41 4.76 18.86
CA VAL A 170 -2.19 5.44 18.44
C VAL A 170 -1.99 5.19 16.95
N GLY A 171 -1.66 6.25 16.18
CA GLY A 171 -1.31 6.13 14.77
C GLY A 171 0.06 6.73 14.53
N ALA A 172 0.82 6.12 13.62
CA ALA A 172 2.12 6.64 13.20
C ALA A 172 2.29 6.46 11.70
N THR A 173 3.00 7.40 11.07
CA THR A 173 3.48 7.25 9.70
C THR A 173 5.00 7.36 9.73
N LEU A 174 5.68 6.37 9.14
CA LEU A 174 7.13 6.29 9.07
C LEU A 174 7.53 6.28 7.60
N GLU A 175 8.60 6.98 7.29
CA GLU A 175 9.27 6.89 6.00
C GLU A 175 10.70 6.41 6.23
N PHE A 176 11.14 5.42 5.47
CA PHE A 176 12.52 4.96 5.50
C PHE A 176 12.98 4.58 4.09
N ARG A 177 14.29 4.51 3.91
CA ARG A 177 14.90 4.02 2.70
C ARG A 177 15.80 2.84 3.05
N THR A 178 15.67 1.76 2.28
CA THR A 178 16.57 0.62 2.39
C THR A 178 17.98 0.99 1.95
N ALA A 179 18.98 0.34 2.54
CA ALA A 179 20.35 0.47 2.05
C ALA A 179 20.40 0.03 0.58
N PRO A 180 21.25 0.65 -0.25
CA PRO A 180 21.57 0.06 -1.54
C PRO A 180 22.11 -1.35 -1.26
N GLY A 181 21.56 -2.35 -1.95
CA GLY A 181 22.06 -3.72 -1.87
C GLY A 181 23.54 -3.80 -2.25
N PRO A 182 24.22 -4.93 -1.98
CA PRO A 182 25.45 -5.24 -2.68
C PRO A 182 25.12 -5.09 -4.16
N ALA A 183 26.02 -4.46 -4.93
CA ALA A 183 25.83 -4.26 -6.37
C ALA A 183 25.24 -5.55 -6.93
N PRO A 184 24.03 -5.51 -7.55
CA PRO A 184 23.42 -6.72 -8.09
C PRO A 184 24.48 -7.38 -8.95
N ASP A 185 24.51 -8.72 -8.97
CA ASP A 185 25.34 -9.46 -9.90
C ASP A 185 25.33 -8.72 -11.22
N GLU A 186 26.46 -8.12 -11.58
CA GLU A 186 26.58 -6.98 -12.48
C GLU A 186 25.65 -7.10 -13.68
N GLY A 187 24.53 -6.34 -13.65
CA GLY A 187 23.84 -5.99 -14.87
C GLY A 187 22.78 -6.94 -15.42
N ARG A 188 22.02 -7.70 -14.60
CA ARG A 188 20.87 -8.44 -15.13
C ARG A 188 19.54 -7.83 -14.67
N LEU A 189 18.75 -7.37 -15.64
CA LEU A 189 17.40 -6.86 -15.39
C LEU A 189 16.43 -8.02 -15.26
N THR A 190 15.74 -8.12 -14.12
CA THR A 190 14.68 -9.09 -13.88
C THR A 190 13.34 -8.38 -13.67
N ALA A 191 12.25 -9.09 -13.88
CA ALA A 191 10.89 -8.62 -13.60
C ALA A 191 10.24 -9.48 -12.51
N ASP A 192 9.65 -8.83 -11.50
CA ASP A 192 8.77 -9.45 -10.51
C ASP A 192 7.32 -9.16 -10.90
N PHE A 193 6.49 -10.21 -11.03
CA PHE A 193 5.14 -10.07 -11.53
C PHE A 193 4.10 -10.16 -10.41
N GLY A 194 3.11 -9.26 -10.49
CA GLY A 194 1.86 -9.35 -9.74
C GLY A 194 0.65 -9.51 -10.67
N PRO A 195 -0.48 -9.92 -10.11
CA PRO A 195 -0.69 -10.39 -8.75
C PRO A 195 -0.08 -11.79 -8.53
N ARG A 196 0.03 -12.24 -7.28
CA ARG A 196 0.46 -13.61 -6.96
C ARG A 196 -0.52 -14.64 -7.51
N PRO A 197 -0.12 -15.92 -7.65
CA PRO A 197 -1.05 -16.97 -8.03
C PRO A 197 -2.27 -17.00 -7.11
N GLY A 198 -3.47 -16.94 -7.70
CA GLY A 198 -4.72 -16.86 -6.94
C GLY A 198 -5.95 -16.68 -7.82
N THR A 199 -7.08 -16.37 -7.17
CA THR A 199 -8.33 -16.05 -7.86
C THR A 199 -8.79 -14.65 -7.48
N TYR A 200 -8.93 -13.80 -8.48
CA TYR A 200 -9.19 -12.38 -8.34
C TYR A 200 -10.48 -11.93 -9.02
N GLY A 201 -10.89 -10.71 -8.78
CA GLY A 201 -11.99 -10.08 -9.49
C GLY A 201 -11.59 -9.57 -10.88
N ALA A 202 -12.58 -9.17 -11.67
CA ALA A 202 -12.39 -8.79 -13.07
C ALA A 202 -11.66 -7.46 -13.30
N GLY A 203 -11.50 -6.65 -12.24
CA GLY A 203 -10.75 -5.39 -12.27
C GLY A 203 -9.27 -5.53 -11.91
N GLU A 204 -8.79 -6.75 -11.62
CA GLU A 204 -7.38 -7.00 -11.33
C GLU A 204 -6.50 -6.65 -12.54
N ILE A 205 -5.26 -6.23 -12.27
CA ILE A 205 -4.27 -5.90 -13.31
C ILE A 205 -3.02 -6.76 -13.14
N VAL A 206 -2.23 -6.89 -14.20
CA VAL A 206 -0.88 -7.43 -14.10
C VAL A 206 0.07 -6.28 -13.81
N THR A 207 0.99 -6.49 -12.88
CA THR A 207 2.10 -5.58 -12.62
C THR A 207 3.43 -6.26 -12.96
N ALA A 208 4.39 -5.49 -13.43
CA ALA A 208 5.77 -5.93 -13.58
C ALA A 208 6.69 -4.88 -12.95
N GLU A 209 7.47 -5.35 -11.99
CA GLU A 209 8.44 -4.53 -11.29
C GLU A 209 9.84 -4.93 -11.72
N LEU A 210 10.58 -4.00 -12.31
CA LEU A 210 11.91 -4.25 -12.83
C LEU A 210 12.95 -4.03 -11.74
N SER A 211 13.96 -4.92 -11.68
CA SER A 211 15.06 -4.80 -10.73
C SER A 211 15.99 -3.60 -11.01
N HIS A 212 15.98 -3.06 -12.24
CA HIS A 212 16.75 -1.90 -12.67
C HIS A 212 15.85 -0.91 -13.40
N PRO A 213 16.05 0.40 -13.20
CA PRO A 213 15.28 1.40 -13.91
C PRO A 213 15.66 1.46 -15.41
N VAL A 214 14.66 1.61 -16.25
CA VAL A 214 14.81 1.86 -17.69
C VAL A 214 14.32 3.28 -17.98
N PRO A 215 15.22 4.22 -18.27
CA PRO A 215 14.88 5.64 -18.44
C PRO A 215 13.81 5.89 -19.51
N ALA A 216 13.01 6.94 -19.31
CA ALA A 216 11.92 7.26 -20.23
C ALA A 216 12.40 7.72 -21.63
N ASP A 217 13.59 8.28 -21.70
CA ASP A 217 14.24 8.74 -22.93
C ASP A 217 14.94 7.61 -23.70
N ASP A 218 15.11 6.41 -23.08
CA ASP A 218 15.58 5.21 -23.78
C ASP A 218 14.40 4.39 -24.31
N GLY A 219 13.74 4.90 -25.35
CA GLY A 219 12.60 4.23 -25.97
C GLY A 219 12.92 2.86 -26.56
N LEU A 220 14.17 2.61 -26.98
CA LEU A 220 14.58 1.30 -27.50
C LEU A 220 14.69 0.27 -26.37
N ALA A 221 15.31 0.64 -25.26
CA ALA A 221 15.40 -0.23 -24.09
C ALA A 221 14.00 -0.58 -23.54
N ARG A 222 13.12 0.43 -23.41
CA ARG A 222 11.71 0.20 -23.01
C ARG A 222 10.97 -0.73 -23.96
N THR A 223 11.16 -0.57 -25.27
CA THR A 223 10.57 -1.44 -26.29
C THR A 223 11.05 -2.88 -26.14
N ARG A 224 12.35 -3.10 -25.92
CA ARG A 224 12.94 -4.44 -25.73
C ARG A 224 12.39 -5.12 -24.46
N VAL A 225 12.28 -4.37 -23.37
CA VAL A 225 11.68 -4.87 -22.13
C VAL A 225 10.23 -5.27 -22.39
N GLU A 226 9.41 -4.37 -22.92
CA GLU A 226 7.99 -4.60 -23.09
C GLU A 226 7.70 -5.75 -24.07
N GLN A 227 8.50 -5.92 -25.13
CA GLN A 227 8.40 -7.05 -26.05
C GLN A 227 8.73 -8.39 -25.41
N ALA A 228 9.60 -8.39 -24.39
CA ALA A 228 9.97 -9.59 -23.66
C ALA A 228 8.97 -9.99 -22.56
N LEU A 229 8.03 -9.12 -22.19
CA LEU A 229 7.03 -9.39 -21.17
C LEU A 229 5.72 -9.87 -21.84
N GLU A 230 5.49 -11.17 -21.83
CA GLU A 230 4.33 -11.79 -22.47
C GLU A 230 3.18 -11.96 -21.46
N VAL A 231 2.00 -11.44 -21.82
CA VAL A 231 0.75 -11.69 -21.11
C VAL A 231 -0.21 -12.44 -22.04
N THR A 232 -0.65 -13.61 -21.61
CA THR A 232 -1.64 -14.41 -22.33
C THR A 232 -2.88 -14.63 -21.49
N SER A 233 -4.02 -14.77 -22.15
CA SER A 233 -5.29 -15.06 -21.43
C SER A 233 -6.15 -16.07 -22.17
N ARG A 234 -6.97 -16.81 -21.40
CA ARG A 234 -7.98 -17.74 -21.91
C ARG A 234 -9.32 -17.46 -21.23
N PRO A 235 -10.33 -16.94 -21.94
CA PRO A 235 -10.33 -16.58 -23.36
C PRO A 235 -9.31 -15.44 -23.64
N HIS A 236 -8.86 -15.36 -24.90
CA HIS A 236 -7.95 -14.29 -25.31
C HIS A 236 -8.63 -12.92 -25.22
N VAL A 237 -7.93 -11.95 -24.61
CA VAL A 237 -8.39 -10.58 -24.44
C VAL A 237 -7.28 -9.62 -24.87
N GLU A 238 -7.63 -8.63 -25.69
CA GLU A 238 -6.70 -7.56 -26.06
C GLU A 238 -6.33 -6.74 -24.82
N GLY A 239 -5.04 -6.55 -24.58
CA GLY A 239 -4.51 -5.71 -23.51
C GLY A 239 -3.21 -5.03 -23.92
N ALA A 240 -2.71 -4.16 -23.07
CA ALA A 240 -1.45 -3.45 -23.31
C ALA A 240 -0.76 -3.12 -21.98
N TRP A 241 0.57 -3.09 -22.04
CA TRP A 241 1.40 -2.53 -21.00
C TRP A 241 1.33 -1.00 -20.98
N HIS A 242 1.59 -0.43 -19.83
CA HIS A 242 1.76 0.99 -19.59
C HIS A 242 2.92 1.18 -18.61
N TRP A 243 3.89 2.01 -18.96
CA TRP A 243 4.97 2.39 -18.06
C TRP A 243 4.46 3.42 -17.07
N VAL A 244 4.36 3.01 -15.81
CA VAL A 244 3.99 3.90 -14.70
C VAL A 244 5.16 4.83 -14.37
N ASP A 245 6.37 4.28 -14.37
CA ASP A 245 7.63 4.99 -14.15
C ASP A 245 8.82 4.29 -14.85
N SER A 246 10.04 4.47 -14.36
CA SER A 246 11.24 3.84 -14.96
C SER A 246 11.40 2.36 -14.61
N SER A 247 10.67 1.84 -13.61
CA SER A 247 10.84 0.46 -13.11
C SER A 247 9.53 -0.30 -13.01
N THR A 248 8.39 0.36 -13.21
CA THR A 248 7.07 -0.22 -12.99
C THR A 248 6.25 -0.18 -14.26
N LEU A 249 5.73 -1.34 -14.64
CA LEU A 249 4.77 -1.48 -15.73
C LEU A 249 3.49 -2.10 -15.20
N HIS A 250 2.36 -1.58 -15.66
CA HIS A 250 1.05 -2.18 -15.45
C HIS A 250 0.49 -2.67 -16.79
N TYR A 251 -0.17 -3.84 -16.76
CA TYR A 251 -0.90 -4.35 -17.91
C TYR A 251 -2.36 -4.56 -17.54
N ARG A 252 -3.23 -4.06 -18.37
CA ARG A 252 -4.65 -4.34 -18.29
C ARG A 252 -5.25 -4.57 -19.69
N PRO A 253 -6.36 -5.31 -19.76
CA PRO A 253 -7.14 -5.36 -21.00
C PRO A 253 -7.83 -4.03 -21.27
N ARG A 254 -8.35 -3.89 -22.49
CA ARG A 254 -9.11 -2.70 -22.89
C ARG A 254 -10.36 -2.48 -22.03
N THR A 255 -11.03 -3.57 -21.68
CA THR A 255 -12.14 -3.62 -20.73
C THR A 255 -11.77 -4.59 -19.61
N TYR A 256 -12.59 -4.68 -18.57
CA TYR A 256 -12.34 -5.65 -17.50
C TYR A 256 -12.21 -7.09 -18.04
N TRP A 257 -11.45 -7.90 -17.31
CA TRP A 257 -11.36 -9.32 -17.65
C TRP A 257 -12.74 -9.97 -17.71
N PRO A 258 -13.02 -10.83 -18.70
CA PRO A 258 -14.18 -11.69 -18.68
C PRO A 258 -14.15 -12.62 -17.46
N ALA A 259 -15.32 -12.98 -16.94
CA ALA A 259 -15.39 -13.99 -15.89
C ALA A 259 -14.74 -15.31 -16.32
N HIS A 260 -14.10 -15.98 -15.38
CA HIS A 260 -13.45 -17.29 -15.57
C HIS A 260 -12.26 -17.28 -16.55
N THR A 261 -11.63 -16.11 -16.72
CA THR A 261 -10.39 -15.98 -17.50
C THR A 261 -9.21 -16.50 -16.70
N THR A 262 -8.35 -17.31 -17.33
CA THR A 262 -7.01 -17.60 -16.83
C THR A 262 -6.03 -16.63 -17.48
N VAL A 263 -5.18 -15.98 -16.69
CA VAL A 263 -4.15 -15.03 -17.15
C VAL A 263 -2.80 -15.59 -16.76
N SER A 264 -1.90 -15.71 -17.74
CA SER A 264 -0.52 -16.16 -17.54
C SER A 264 0.45 -15.09 -18.00
N VAL A 265 1.45 -14.81 -17.17
CA VAL A 265 2.50 -13.81 -17.44
C VAL A 265 3.85 -14.52 -17.46
N ARG A 266 4.67 -14.20 -18.45
CA ARG A 266 6.01 -14.77 -18.62
C ARG A 266 7.01 -13.70 -19.00
N SER A 267 8.27 -13.93 -18.64
CA SER A 267 9.39 -13.09 -19.05
C SER A 267 10.28 -13.84 -20.03
N GLY A 268 10.54 -13.21 -21.16
CA GLY A 268 11.56 -13.59 -22.11
C GLY A 268 12.80 -12.71 -22.02
N LEU A 269 13.04 -12.04 -20.90
CA LEU A 269 14.16 -11.11 -20.72
C LEU A 269 15.52 -11.80 -20.70
N ASP A 270 15.61 -13.07 -20.27
CA ASP A 270 16.89 -13.74 -20.05
C ASP A 270 17.77 -13.73 -21.31
N GLY A 271 18.97 -13.15 -21.20
CA GLY A 271 19.92 -12.99 -22.28
C GLY A 271 19.63 -11.85 -23.26
N VAL A 272 18.54 -11.11 -23.12
CA VAL A 272 18.21 -9.96 -23.98
C VAL A 272 19.08 -8.76 -23.61
N GLU A 273 19.77 -8.18 -24.58
CA GLU A 273 20.46 -6.90 -24.41
C GLU A 273 19.43 -5.76 -24.36
N ILE A 274 19.31 -5.11 -23.19
CA ILE A 274 18.36 -4.01 -22.98
C ILE A 274 18.94 -2.69 -23.50
N GLY A 275 20.15 -2.35 -23.10
CA GLY A 275 20.88 -1.16 -23.49
C GLY A 275 21.94 -0.78 -22.46
N GLY A 276 22.96 0.02 -22.86
CA GLY A 276 23.98 0.51 -21.93
C GLY A 276 24.78 -0.57 -21.18
N GLY A 277 24.90 -1.78 -21.73
CA GLY A 277 25.55 -2.92 -21.05
C GLY A 277 24.62 -3.70 -20.11
N LEU A 278 23.35 -3.30 -19.98
CA LEU A 278 22.36 -4.01 -19.19
C LEU A 278 21.75 -5.16 -20.01
N TYR A 279 21.80 -6.35 -19.47
CA TYR A 279 21.18 -7.56 -20.04
C TYR A 279 20.06 -8.06 -19.13
N GLY A 280 19.03 -8.63 -19.75
CA GLY A 280 17.97 -9.32 -19.03
C GLY A 280 18.46 -10.58 -18.32
N GLY A 281 17.83 -10.91 -17.20
CA GLY A 281 17.99 -12.13 -16.44
C GLY A 281 16.71 -12.94 -16.36
N PRO A 282 16.79 -14.16 -15.79
CA PRO A 282 15.61 -15.00 -15.58
C PRO A 282 14.64 -14.35 -14.61
N SER A 283 13.34 -14.48 -14.90
CA SER A 283 12.26 -14.01 -14.04
C SER A 283 11.19 -15.10 -13.96
N GLU A 284 10.63 -15.30 -12.78
CA GLU A 284 9.56 -16.27 -12.59
C GLU A 284 8.26 -15.74 -13.18
N GLY A 285 7.55 -16.58 -13.94
CA GLY A 285 6.22 -16.25 -14.45
C GLY A 285 5.14 -16.42 -13.37
N VAL A 286 3.99 -15.81 -13.60
CA VAL A 286 2.83 -15.94 -12.71
C VAL A 286 1.58 -16.33 -13.50
N GLU A 287 0.68 -17.08 -12.86
CA GLU A 287 -0.64 -17.38 -13.37
C GLU A 287 -1.70 -17.12 -12.31
N PHE A 288 -2.80 -16.48 -12.70
CA PHE A 288 -3.97 -16.28 -11.86
C PHE A 288 -5.27 -16.48 -12.63
N THR A 289 -6.37 -16.62 -11.90
CA THR A 289 -7.69 -16.80 -12.48
C THR A 289 -8.61 -15.65 -12.09
N VAL A 290 -9.55 -15.32 -12.95
CA VAL A 290 -10.61 -14.35 -12.70
C VAL A 290 -11.88 -15.12 -12.35
N ALA A 291 -12.55 -14.72 -11.27
CA ALA A 291 -13.82 -15.31 -10.85
C ALA A 291 -15.01 -14.73 -11.61
N ASP A 292 -16.22 -14.91 -11.08
CA ASP A 292 -17.39 -14.13 -11.49
C ASP A 292 -17.06 -12.64 -11.44
N ARG A 293 -17.48 -11.89 -12.46
CA ARG A 293 -17.30 -10.45 -12.50
C ARG A 293 -18.29 -9.79 -11.54
N ILE A 294 -17.79 -9.24 -10.44
CA ILE A 294 -18.54 -8.41 -9.50
C ILE A 294 -18.24 -6.94 -9.77
N GLU A 295 -19.30 -6.16 -9.91
CA GLU A 295 -19.25 -4.70 -10.09
C GLU A 295 -20.19 -4.06 -9.07
N ALA A 296 -19.66 -3.20 -8.21
CA ALA A 296 -20.41 -2.42 -7.25
C ALA A 296 -20.35 -0.94 -7.68
N VAL A 297 -21.46 -0.39 -8.10
CA VAL A 297 -21.58 1.02 -8.49
C VAL A 297 -22.30 1.79 -7.39
N THR A 298 -21.59 2.69 -6.74
CA THR A 298 -22.11 3.60 -5.72
C THR A 298 -22.48 4.92 -6.37
N ASP A 299 -23.74 5.25 -6.41
CA ASP A 299 -24.24 6.57 -6.78
C ASP A 299 -24.39 7.42 -5.51
N SER A 300 -23.46 8.36 -5.33
CA SER A 300 -23.44 9.21 -4.13
C SER A 300 -24.61 10.22 -4.10
N ALA A 301 -25.18 10.60 -5.23
CA ALA A 301 -26.32 11.49 -5.29
C ALA A 301 -27.65 10.74 -5.02
N ALA A 302 -27.70 9.47 -5.43
CA ALA A 302 -28.86 8.61 -5.16
C ALA A 302 -28.75 7.87 -3.81
N HIS A 303 -27.61 7.97 -3.12
CA HIS A 303 -27.33 7.30 -1.85
C HIS A 303 -27.49 5.77 -1.90
N THR A 304 -27.17 5.16 -3.06
CA THR A 304 -27.34 3.72 -3.28
C THR A 304 -26.10 3.10 -3.90
N MET A 305 -25.86 1.83 -3.56
CA MET A 305 -24.90 0.98 -4.22
C MET A 305 -25.64 -0.15 -4.95
N THR A 306 -25.43 -0.28 -6.25
CA THR A 306 -25.95 -1.39 -7.05
C THR A 306 -24.83 -2.40 -7.30
N VAL A 307 -25.00 -3.61 -6.82
CA VAL A 307 -24.05 -4.72 -7.02
C VAL A 307 -24.55 -5.63 -8.13
N ARG A 308 -23.67 -5.91 -9.10
CA ARG A 308 -23.93 -6.79 -10.23
C ARG A 308 -22.96 -7.98 -10.19
N ARG A 309 -23.47 -9.13 -10.60
CA ARG A 309 -22.66 -10.33 -10.89
C ARG A 309 -22.88 -10.71 -12.34
N ASN A 310 -21.80 -10.73 -13.12
CA ASN A 310 -21.83 -11.05 -14.56
C ASN A 310 -22.89 -10.20 -15.30
N GLY A 311 -22.96 -8.90 -14.99
CA GLY A 311 -23.89 -7.94 -15.57
C GLY A 311 -25.31 -7.94 -14.98
N ARG A 312 -25.70 -8.92 -14.16
CA ARG A 312 -27.03 -8.98 -13.54
C ARG A 312 -27.02 -8.34 -12.15
N VAL A 313 -27.97 -7.46 -11.87
CA VAL A 313 -28.15 -6.90 -10.52
C VAL A 313 -28.48 -8.02 -9.56
N ILE A 314 -27.71 -8.14 -8.49
CA ILE A 314 -27.93 -9.10 -7.40
C ILE A 314 -28.36 -8.46 -6.10
N ARG A 315 -28.02 -7.15 -5.89
CA ARG A 315 -28.49 -6.38 -4.73
C ARG A 315 -28.37 -4.90 -5.00
N THR A 316 -29.29 -4.11 -4.43
CA THR A 316 -29.18 -2.66 -4.29
C THR A 316 -29.21 -2.34 -2.79
N ILE A 317 -28.24 -1.53 -2.34
CA ILE A 317 -27.95 -1.28 -0.93
C ILE A 317 -28.07 0.21 -0.66
N PRO A 318 -28.83 0.65 0.34
CA PRO A 318 -28.76 2.01 0.84
C PRO A 318 -27.40 2.31 1.44
N VAL A 319 -26.75 3.41 1.04
CA VAL A 319 -25.43 3.77 1.51
C VAL A 319 -25.35 5.24 1.88
N THR A 320 -24.31 5.58 2.64
CA THR A 320 -23.84 6.94 2.85
C THR A 320 -22.41 7.06 2.36
N THR A 321 -22.06 8.17 1.74
CA THR A 321 -20.70 8.45 1.27
C THR A 321 -20.15 9.74 1.90
N GLY A 322 -19.01 10.24 1.42
CA GLY A 322 -18.36 11.41 1.98
C GLY A 322 -19.19 12.69 1.89
N LYS A 323 -19.39 13.37 3.03
CA LYS A 323 -20.05 14.68 3.14
C LYS A 323 -19.26 15.81 2.50
N ALA A 324 -19.82 17.00 2.45
CA ALA A 324 -19.10 18.21 2.02
C ALA A 324 -17.79 18.39 2.82
N GLY A 325 -16.69 18.67 2.14
CA GLY A 325 -15.34 18.74 2.73
C GLY A 325 -14.59 17.39 2.81
N PHE A 326 -15.31 16.25 2.67
CA PHE A 326 -14.75 14.90 2.72
C PHE A 326 -15.30 14.00 1.61
N ARG A 327 -15.55 14.58 0.44
CA ARG A 327 -16.17 13.87 -0.68
C ARG A 327 -15.37 12.61 -1.04
N THR A 328 -16.10 11.50 -1.20
CA THR A 328 -15.54 10.24 -1.71
C THR A 328 -14.97 10.47 -3.12
N ARG A 329 -13.78 9.94 -3.40
CA ARG A 329 -13.20 10.00 -4.75
C ARG A 329 -14.13 9.34 -5.75
N ALA A 330 -14.41 10.04 -6.86
CA ALA A 330 -15.18 9.52 -7.98
C ALA A 330 -14.33 8.59 -8.85
N GLY A 331 -14.97 7.73 -9.61
CA GLY A 331 -14.35 6.82 -10.57
C GLY A 331 -14.17 5.41 -10.06
N VAL A 332 -13.44 4.64 -10.84
CA VAL A 332 -13.22 3.21 -10.62
C VAL A 332 -12.12 2.99 -9.60
N LYS A 333 -12.39 2.14 -8.66
CA LYS A 333 -11.46 1.56 -7.68
C LYS A 333 -11.59 0.04 -7.76
N VAL A 334 -10.63 -0.65 -7.20
CA VAL A 334 -10.62 -2.10 -7.13
C VAL A 334 -10.48 -2.52 -5.67
N VAL A 335 -11.13 -3.60 -5.28
CA VAL A 335 -10.96 -4.15 -3.93
C VAL A 335 -9.50 -4.59 -3.76
N LEU A 336 -8.81 -3.94 -2.84
CA LEU A 336 -7.40 -4.16 -2.56
C LEU A 336 -7.19 -5.18 -1.45
N ARG A 337 -8.12 -5.20 -0.47
CA ARG A 337 -8.01 -6.07 0.71
C ARG A 337 -9.34 -6.14 1.46
N LYS A 338 -9.56 -7.24 2.15
CA LYS A 338 -10.72 -7.45 3.03
C LYS A 338 -10.24 -7.64 4.46
N GLU A 339 -10.81 -6.88 5.39
CA GLU A 339 -10.44 -6.89 6.81
C GLU A 339 -11.72 -7.07 7.64
N PRO A 340 -11.88 -8.19 8.36
CA PRO A 340 -13.10 -8.43 9.14
C PRO A 340 -13.38 -7.34 10.17
N LYS A 341 -12.30 -6.74 10.70
CA LYS A 341 -12.36 -5.63 11.64
C LYS A 341 -11.12 -4.75 11.48
N VAL A 342 -11.33 -3.44 11.39
CA VAL A 342 -10.27 -2.43 11.35
C VAL A 342 -10.62 -1.30 12.33
N ARG A 343 -9.61 -0.64 12.91
CA ARG A 343 -9.82 0.59 13.66
C ARG A 343 -9.53 1.78 12.76
N MET A 344 -10.56 2.55 12.48
CA MET A 344 -10.45 3.75 11.66
C MET A 344 -10.28 4.99 12.53
N ARG A 345 -9.35 5.86 12.13
CA ARG A 345 -9.00 7.07 12.88
C ARG A 345 -8.82 8.26 11.95
N GLY A 346 -9.37 9.38 12.39
CA GLY A 346 -9.29 10.64 11.65
C GLY A 346 -7.85 11.12 11.43
N ASP A 347 -6.94 10.92 12.40
CA ASP A 347 -5.55 11.38 12.26
C ASP A 347 -4.74 10.61 11.21
N SER A 348 -5.10 9.36 10.91
CA SER A 348 -4.47 8.60 9.80
C SER A 348 -4.79 9.18 8.41
N VAL A 349 -5.82 9.99 8.31
CA VAL A 349 -6.25 10.68 7.08
C VAL A 349 -6.17 12.21 7.20
N GLY A 350 -5.40 12.72 8.17
CA GLY A 350 -5.11 14.14 8.32
C GLY A 350 -6.13 14.95 9.13
N ILE A 351 -7.13 14.33 9.73
CA ILE A 351 -8.11 15.00 10.59
C ILE A 351 -7.51 15.18 11.99
N LYS A 352 -7.38 16.43 12.44
CA LYS A 352 -6.75 16.75 13.72
C LYS A 352 -7.59 16.27 14.90
N ARG A 353 -6.92 15.71 15.94
CA ARG A 353 -7.55 15.40 17.22
C ARG A 353 -8.12 16.68 17.86
N GLY A 354 -9.27 16.53 18.53
CA GLY A 354 -9.94 17.64 19.21
C GLY A 354 -10.81 18.50 18.31
N THR A 355 -10.91 18.20 17.04
CA THR A 355 -11.92 18.78 16.14
C THR A 355 -13.23 17.97 16.18
N SER A 356 -14.35 18.60 15.83
CA SER A 356 -15.65 17.91 15.70
C SER A 356 -15.66 16.80 14.65
N GLU A 357 -14.70 16.83 13.73
CA GLU A 357 -14.56 15.85 12.65
C GLU A 357 -13.70 14.65 13.05
N PHE A 358 -13.03 14.70 14.21
CA PHE A 358 -12.19 13.60 14.62
C PHE A 358 -13.01 12.37 15.02
N TYR A 359 -12.62 11.22 14.49
CA TYR A 359 -13.21 9.92 14.85
C TYR A 359 -12.11 8.92 15.20
N ASP A 360 -12.48 7.96 16.03
CA ASP A 360 -11.65 6.83 16.45
C ASP A 360 -12.57 5.67 16.83
N LEU A 361 -12.81 4.75 15.90
CA LEU A 361 -13.80 3.70 16.12
C LEU A 361 -13.43 2.38 15.42
N PRO A 362 -13.83 1.23 16.02
CA PRO A 362 -13.73 -0.05 15.35
C PRO A 362 -14.81 -0.15 14.27
N VAL A 363 -14.42 -0.67 13.12
CA VAL A 363 -15.28 -0.87 11.97
C VAL A 363 -15.24 -2.33 11.57
N LEU A 364 -16.39 -2.92 11.27
CA LEU A 364 -16.52 -4.31 10.84
C LEU A 364 -16.71 -4.40 9.33
N TYR A 365 -16.34 -5.55 8.77
CA TYR A 365 -16.52 -5.89 7.37
C TYR A 365 -15.93 -4.84 6.42
N ALA A 366 -14.70 -4.43 6.70
CA ALA A 366 -14.03 -3.37 5.99
C ALA A 366 -13.40 -3.91 4.69
N THR A 367 -13.89 -3.44 3.55
CA THR A 367 -13.36 -3.72 2.21
C THR A 367 -12.58 -2.51 1.74
N ARG A 368 -11.26 -2.61 1.71
CA ARG A 368 -10.36 -1.50 1.34
C ARG A 368 -10.37 -1.29 -0.17
N VAL A 369 -10.51 -0.06 -0.61
CA VAL A 369 -10.54 0.31 -2.04
C VAL A 369 -9.49 1.37 -2.41
N THR A 370 -8.84 2.00 -1.42
CA THR A 370 -7.66 2.86 -1.64
C THR A 370 -6.64 2.68 -0.52
N TRP A 371 -5.36 2.88 -0.85
CA TRP A 371 -4.30 2.88 0.18
C TRP A 371 -4.39 4.07 1.12
N SER A 372 -4.97 5.19 0.65
CA SER A 372 -5.22 6.37 1.48
C SER A 372 -6.35 6.21 2.49
N GLY A 373 -7.07 5.06 2.51
CA GLY A 373 -8.00 4.72 3.57
C GLY A 373 -9.49 4.90 3.23
N GLU A 374 -9.88 4.87 1.96
CA GLU A 374 -11.29 4.69 1.61
C GLU A 374 -11.67 3.20 1.65
N TYR A 375 -12.80 2.91 2.29
CA TYR A 375 -13.37 1.58 2.46
C TYR A 375 -14.86 1.55 2.12
N VAL A 376 -15.35 0.36 1.82
CA VAL A 376 -16.76 -0.01 1.97
C VAL A 376 -16.89 -0.80 3.25
N HIS A 377 -17.79 -0.40 4.19
CA HIS A 377 -17.79 -0.99 5.53
C HIS A 377 -19.14 -0.84 6.27
N ALA A 378 -19.30 -1.58 7.37
CA ALA A 378 -20.40 -1.43 8.29
C ALA A 378 -20.35 -0.06 9.02
N ALA A 379 -21.45 0.67 9.00
CA ALA A 379 -21.62 1.95 9.67
C ALA A 379 -22.95 2.00 10.44
N PRO A 380 -23.11 1.18 11.50
CA PRO A 380 -24.38 1.11 12.25
C PRO A 380 -24.77 2.43 12.95
N TRP A 381 -23.82 3.35 13.12
CA TRP A 381 -24.05 4.68 13.71
C TRP A 381 -24.69 5.70 12.76
N SER A 382 -24.83 5.37 11.50
CA SER A 382 -25.39 6.26 10.46
C SER A 382 -26.47 5.58 9.61
N VAL A 383 -27.18 4.59 10.17
CA VAL A 383 -28.21 3.83 9.42
C VAL A 383 -29.32 4.74 8.94
N ASP A 384 -29.70 5.75 9.74
CA ASP A 384 -30.74 6.71 9.37
C ASP A 384 -30.36 7.62 8.18
N ALA A 385 -29.05 7.78 7.93
CA ALA A 385 -28.55 8.58 6.80
C ALA A 385 -28.34 7.73 5.53
N GLN A 386 -28.28 6.41 5.67
CA GLN A 386 -28.09 5.51 4.53
C GLN A 386 -29.31 5.49 3.64
N GLY A 387 -29.11 5.84 2.38
CA GLY A 387 -30.19 6.01 1.41
C GLY A 387 -30.75 7.44 1.33
N GLU A 388 -30.34 8.34 2.26
CA GLU A 388 -30.90 9.68 2.39
C GLU A 388 -29.84 10.79 2.25
N GLU A 389 -28.67 10.64 2.90
CA GLU A 389 -27.66 11.70 2.92
C GLU A 389 -26.22 11.16 3.07
N ASN A 390 -25.25 12.01 2.69
CA ASN A 390 -23.82 11.70 2.77
C ASN A 390 -23.20 12.32 4.03
N VAL A 391 -22.81 11.48 5.00
CA VAL A 391 -22.35 11.91 6.33
C VAL A 391 -20.94 11.40 6.69
N SER A 392 -20.32 10.57 5.84
CA SER A 392 -19.00 9.98 6.12
C SER A 392 -17.84 10.94 5.83
N HIS A 393 -16.63 10.51 6.15
CA HIS A 393 -15.38 11.21 5.82
C HIS A 393 -14.67 10.64 4.58
N GLY A 394 -15.43 10.01 3.67
CA GLY A 394 -14.93 9.51 2.38
C GLY A 394 -15.22 8.03 2.14
N CYS A 395 -15.41 7.23 3.19
CA CYS A 395 -15.81 5.83 3.05
C CYS A 395 -17.26 5.67 2.58
N THR A 396 -17.59 4.53 1.99
CA THR A 396 -18.96 4.10 1.73
C THR A 396 -19.46 3.28 2.91
N GLY A 397 -20.39 3.84 3.68
CA GLY A 397 -21.00 3.21 4.85
C GLY A 397 -22.34 2.60 4.52
N MET A 398 -22.63 1.44 5.09
CA MET A 398 -23.89 0.71 4.96
C MET A 398 -24.27 0.01 6.26
N SER A 399 -25.44 -0.62 6.31
CA SER A 399 -25.87 -1.41 7.48
C SER A 399 -24.87 -2.53 7.77
N THR A 400 -24.84 -3.03 9.00
CA THR A 400 -23.96 -4.14 9.36
C THR A 400 -24.28 -5.41 8.55
N GLU A 401 -25.56 -5.66 8.27
CA GLU A 401 -26.01 -6.79 7.47
C GLU A 401 -25.55 -6.67 6.01
N ASP A 402 -25.74 -5.50 5.41
CA ASP A 402 -25.31 -5.24 4.03
C ASP A 402 -23.79 -5.27 3.87
N ALA A 403 -23.07 -4.74 4.86
CA ALA A 403 -21.62 -4.80 4.86
C ALA A 403 -21.07 -6.21 4.99
N ALA A 404 -21.70 -7.04 5.82
CA ALA A 404 -21.36 -8.46 5.93
C ALA A 404 -21.60 -9.17 4.60
N TRP A 405 -22.79 -8.97 4.00
CA TRP A 405 -23.11 -9.54 2.71
C TRP A 405 -22.16 -9.08 1.60
N PHE A 406 -21.85 -7.78 1.55
CA PHE A 406 -20.89 -7.21 0.58
C PHE A 406 -19.50 -7.81 0.76
N PHE A 407 -19.03 -7.87 2.00
CA PHE A 407 -17.74 -8.45 2.36
C PHE A 407 -17.62 -9.91 1.92
N GLU A 408 -18.67 -10.73 2.11
CA GLU A 408 -18.67 -12.12 1.67
C GLU A 408 -18.77 -12.27 0.14
N THR A 409 -19.42 -11.30 -0.52
CA THR A 409 -19.68 -11.35 -1.96
C THR A 409 -18.45 -10.97 -2.80
N VAL A 410 -17.66 -9.96 -2.34
CA VAL A 410 -16.52 -9.44 -3.10
C VAL A 410 -15.22 -10.11 -2.71
N ARG A 411 -14.22 -9.99 -3.60
CA ARG A 411 -12.83 -10.42 -3.42
C ARG A 411 -11.87 -9.34 -3.90
N GLU A 412 -10.59 -9.51 -3.63
CA GLU A 412 -9.52 -8.69 -4.22
C GLU A 412 -9.62 -8.72 -5.74
N GLY A 413 -9.45 -7.58 -6.40
CA GLY A 413 -9.63 -7.44 -7.83
C GLY A 413 -11.08 -7.12 -8.28
N ASP A 414 -12.09 -7.14 -7.42
CA ASP A 414 -13.46 -6.77 -7.79
C ASP A 414 -13.63 -5.24 -7.91
N ILE A 415 -14.55 -4.84 -8.76
CA ILE A 415 -14.71 -3.45 -9.18
C ILE A 415 -15.65 -2.70 -8.23
N VAL A 416 -15.20 -1.55 -7.77
CA VAL A 416 -16.01 -0.59 -7.00
C VAL A 416 -15.93 0.78 -7.67
N GLU A 417 -17.00 1.20 -8.29
CA GLU A 417 -17.09 2.50 -8.94
C GLU A 417 -17.92 3.46 -8.08
N VAL A 418 -17.47 4.71 -7.97
CA VAL A 418 -18.21 5.79 -7.32
C VAL A 418 -18.54 6.85 -8.35
N VAL A 419 -19.82 7.15 -8.49
CA VAL A 419 -20.34 8.17 -9.39
C VAL A 419 -21.06 9.26 -8.60
N ASN A 420 -21.20 10.44 -9.21
CA ASN A 420 -21.97 11.58 -8.68
C ASN A 420 -21.55 12.04 -7.27
N SER A 421 -20.31 11.77 -6.83
CA SER A 421 -19.84 12.15 -5.49
C SER A 421 -19.48 13.63 -5.37
N GLY A 422 -19.15 14.29 -6.48
CA GLY A 422 -18.59 15.64 -6.49
C GLY A 422 -17.18 15.72 -5.86
N GLY A 423 -16.56 14.59 -5.58
CA GLY A 423 -15.19 14.47 -5.09
C GLY A 423 -14.15 14.47 -6.22
N PRO A 424 -12.85 14.50 -5.88
CA PRO A 424 -11.79 14.36 -6.88
C PRO A 424 -11.89 12.99 -7.54
N ARG A 425 -11.45 12.91 -8.78
CA ARG A 425 -11.33 11.61 -9.45
C ARG A 425 -10.21 10.79 -8.84
N MET A 426 -10.41 9.47 -8.73
CA MET A 426 -9.37 8.53 -8.33
C MET A 426 -8.20 8.62 -9.31
N GLU A 427 -7.01 8.81 -8.78
CA GLU A 427 -5.76 8.83 -9.55
C GLU A 427 -5.52 7.45 -10.17
N PRO A 428 -4.98 7.38 -11.40
CA PRO A 428 -4.65 6.09 -12.03
C PRO A 428 -3.66 5.27 -11.22
N PHE A 429 -2.65 5.91 -10.62
CA PHE A 429 -1.54 5.25 -9.94
C PHE A 429 -1.35 5.79 -8.52
N GLY A 430 -0.63 5.02 -7.69
CA GLY A 430 -0.14 5.46 -6.38
C GLY A 430 -1.12 5.36 -5.22
N ASN A 431 -2.40 5.04 -5.46
CA ASN A 431 -3.40 4.94 -4.39
C ASN A 431 -4.29 3.67 -4.48
N GLY A 432 -3.74 2.60 -4.98
CA GLY A 432 -4.43 1.35 -5.31
C GLY A 432 -4.56 1.20 -6.82
N ILE A 433 -5.43 0.31 -7.27
CA ILE A 433 -5.67 0.05 -8.69
C ILE A 433 -6.67 1.08 -9.21
N GLY A 434 -6.16 2.21 -9.67
CA GLY A 434 -6.92 3.28 -10.30
C GLY A 434 -6.79 3.34 -11.82
N ASP A 435 -6.07 2.40 -12.41
CA ASP A 435 -5.70 2.27 -13.83
C ASP A 435 -6.89 2.41 -14.78
N TRP A 436 -8.05 1.94 -14.33
CA TRP A 436 -9.32 1.99 -15.07
C TRP A 436 -9.89 3.40 -15.24
N ASN A 437 -9.34 4.39 -14.54
CA ASN A 437 -9.72 5.80 -14.67
C ASN A 437 -9.02 6.51 -15.85
N MET A 438 -8.04 5.84 -16.47
CA MET A 438 -7.41 6.28 -17.70
C MET A 438 -8.15 5.67 -18.89
N ASP A 439 -8.49 6.46 -19.90
CA ASP A 439 -9.10 5.93 -21.10
C ASP A 439 -8.11 5.05 -21.92
N TRP A 440 -8.64 4.23 -22.79
CA TRP A 440 -7.81 3.27 -23.52
C TRP A 440 -6.76 3.89 -24.46
N PRO A 441 -7.06 4.97 -25.20
CA PRO A 441 -6.04 5.69 -25.98
C PRO A 441 -4.89 6.23 -25.12
N ALA A 442 -5.20 6.88 -23.99
CA ALA A 442 -4.19 7.37 -23.04
C ALA A 442 -3.41 6.23 -22.40
N TRP A 443 -4.08 5.12 -22.06
CA TRP A 443 -3.43 3.91 -21.57
C TRP A 443 -2.38 3.40 -22.57
N ARG A 444 -2.76 3.21 -23.81
CA ARG A 444 -1.86 2.75 -24.86
C ARG A 444 -0.71 3.71 -25.14
N ALA A 445 -0.93 4.99 -24.97
CA ALA A 445 0.13 6.00 -25.16
C ALA A 445 1.29 5.85 -24.17
N GLY A 446 1.08 5.19 -23.04
CA GLY A 446 2.14 4.85 -22.08
C GLY A 446 2.93 3.60 -22.42
N SER A 447 2.59 2.87 -23.51
CA SER A 447 3.34 1.72 -24.01
C SER A 447 4.45 2.16 -24.94
N ALA A 448 5.65 1.61 -24.77
CA ALA A 448 6.76 1.83 -25.67
C ALA A 448 6.52 1.25 -27.08
N LEU A 449 5.66 0.24 -27.18
CA LEU A 449 5.29 -0.38 -28.46
C LEU A 449 4.37 0.50 -29.31
N THR A 450 3.66 1.44 -28.68
CA THR A 450 2.73 2.34 -29.38
C THR A 450 3.42 3.61 -29.90
N THR A 451 4.54 4.00 -29.30
CA THR A 451 5.26 5.24 -29.62
C THR A 451 6.19 5.16 -30.83
N GLY A 452 6.16 4.06 -31.57
CA GLY A 452 6.81 3.95 -32.89
C GLY A 452 8.24 3.40 -32.90
N TYR A 453 8.85 3.11 -31.78
CA TYR A 453 10.17 2.46 -31.72
C TYR A 453 10.11 0.96 -32.04
N GLY A 454 8.92 0.36 -32.04
CA GLY A 454 8.68 -1.06 -32.35
C GLY A 454 7.69 -1.30 -33.49
N ALA A 455 7.25 -0.26 -34.19
CA ALA A 455 6.41 -0.47 -35.37
C ALA A 455 7.20 -1.27 -36.42
N PRO A 456 6.65 -2.39 -36.94
CA PRO A 456 7.32 -3.10 -38.05
C PRO A 456 7.54 -2.11 -39.21
N ALA A 457 8.74 -2.16 -39.79
CA ALA A 457 9.08 -1.30 -40.90
C ALA A 457 7.96 -1.38 -41.97
N PRO A 458 7.54 -0.25 -42.56
CA PRO A 458 6.52 -0.27 -43.61
C PRO A 458 7.04 -1.11 -44.78
N GLY A 459 6.44 -2.29 -44.98
CA GLY A 459 6.85 -3.21 -46.08
C GLY A 459 6.76 -4.70 -45.77
N VAL A 460 6.50 -5.11 -44.50
CA VAL A 460 6.23 -6.52 -44.23
C VAL A 460 4.73 -6.77 -44.46
N PRO A 461 4.32 -7.59 -45.44
CA PRO A 461 2.91 -7.90 -45.67
C PRO A 461 2.38 -8.65 -44.45
N GLN A 462 1.40 -8.06 -43.76
CA GLN A 462 0.62 -8.81 -42.77
C GLN A 462 -0.11 -9.93 -43.50
N ALA A 463 0.06 -11.16 -42.99
CA ALA A 463 -0.74 -12.29 -43.46
C ALA A 463 -2.22 -11.95 -43.28
N PRO A 464 -3.07 -12.22 -44.28
CA PRO A 464 -4.48 -11.91 -44.21
C PRO A 464 -5.12 -12.67 -43.02
N PRO A 465 -6.10 -12.09 -42.33
CA PRO A 465 -6.79 -12.76 -41.22
C PRO A 465 -7.43 -14.06 -41.78
N ARG A 466 -7.12 -15.18 -41.12
CA ARG A 466 -7.77 -16.44 -41.42
C ARG A 466 -9.25 -16.31 -41.08
N LEU A 467 -10.11 -16.34 -42.08
CA LEU A 467 -11.56 -16.43 -41.89
C LEU A 467 -11.86 -17.76 -41.22
N SER A 468 -12.44 -17.72 -40.04
CA SER A 468 -13.01 -18.92 -39.41
C SER A 468 -14.22 -19.38 -40.22
N PRO A 469 -14.40 -20.66 -40.47
CA PRO A 469 -15.58 -21.15 -41.16
C PRO A 469 -16.79 -21.02 -40.23
N THR A 470 -17.83 -20.38 -40.73
CA THR A 470 -19.19 -20.36 -40.22
C THR A 470 -19.77 -21.78 -40.31
N THR A 471 -20.07 -22.41 -39.15
CA THR A 471 -21.16 -23.38 -38.98
C THR A 471 -21.81 -23.19 -37.64
#